data_fdab5dcc753f4fdf92ac47d55b62c8e3
#
_entry.id   fdab5dcc753f4fdf92ac47d55b62c8e3
#
_cell.length_a   1.000
_cell.length_b   1.000
_cell.length_c   1.000
_cell.angle_alpha   90.00
_cell.angle_beta   90.00
_cell.angle_gamma   90.00
#
_symmetry.space_group_name_H-M   'P 1'
#
loop_
_entity.id
_entity.type
_entity.pdbx_description
1 polymer ?
#
loop_
_entity_poly.entity_id
_entity_poly.type
_entity_poly.pdbx_seq_one_letter_code
_entity_poly.pdbx_strand_id
1 'polypeptide(L)'
;ILYLGYVGSSIIFSSVLSATTLNYINSDWAKHIKDWILISWIFLTLGILLGSIWAYYELGWGGFWFWDPVENVSLMPWFALTTLLHCILVMERKKILTSWAMILSIATFALSMSGTFLVRSGILNSVHTFANDPERGLFILIFLFTLIFLSIFIFIFFHSGKEKIENNFFWLSKETSILINNWFMMYFLSVVLIGTIYPIFLEVITGNKISVGPPFYNKLILPFLIPFLIAMAIGPNLNWVKSDFKDKFYMTIFLIISFLLSAVIIKQFDINFLINTILVTSAFFLFFSTS
;
A
#
# COMPACT_ATOMS: atom_id res chain seq x y z
N ILE A 1 -6.54 -13.03 -11.69
CA ILE A 1 -5.51 -11.98 -11.75
C ILE A 1 -5.04 -11.66 -10.34
N LEU A 2 -5.91 -11.28 -9.39
CA LEU A 2 -5.56 -10.95 -8.01
C LEU A 2 -4.76 -12.06 -7.31
N TYR A 3 -5.14 -13.32 -7.48
CA TYR A 3 -4.40 -14.47 -6.93
C TYR A 3 -2.96 -14.58 -7.42
N LEU A 4 -2.66 -14.18 -8.65
CA LEU A 4 -1.27 -14.16 -9.14
C LEU A 4 -0.41 -13.16 -8.34
N GLY A 5 -0.98 -12.04 -7.95
CA GLY A 5 -0.32 -11.08 -7.06
C GLY A 5 -0.07 -11.67 -5.66
N TYR A 6 -1.06 -12.37 -5.08
CA TYR A 6 -0.92 -13.05 -3.79
C TYR A 6 0.14 -14.16 -3.83
N VAL A 7 0.10 -15.02 -4.85
CA VAL A 7 1.12 -16.07 -5.04
C VAL A 7 2.50 -15.46 -5.28
N GLY A 8 2.59 -14.38 -6.08
CA GLY A 8 3.85 -13.66 -6.29
C GLY A 8 4.47 -13.15 -4.99
N SER A 9 3.66 -12.73 -4.01
CA SER A 9 4.16 -12.30 -2.69
C SER A 9 4.85 -13.43 -1.91
N SER A 10 4.52 -14.71 -2.15
CA SER A 10 5.19 -15.85 -1.53
C SER A 10 6.63 -16.04 -2.01
N ILE A 11 6.91 -15.70 -3.27
CA ILE A 11 8.26 -15.73 -3.84
C ILE A 11 9.12 -14.65 -3.15
N ILE A 12 8.56 -13.45 -2.97
CA ILE A 12 9.22 -12.35 -2.29
C ILE A 12 9.51 -12.73 -0.83
N PHE A 13 8.53 -13.30 -0.15
CA PHE A 13 8.64 -13.77 1.22
C PHE A 13 9.73 -14.83 1.40
N SER A 14 9.71 -15.89 0.59
CA SER A 14 10.72 -16.96 0.68
C SER A 14 12.12 -16.46 0.32
N SER A 15 12.23 -15.57 -0.66
CA SER A 15 13.49 -14.95 -1.03
C SER A 15 14.09 -14.12 0.11
N VAL A 16 13.26 -13.31 0.81
CA VAL A 16 13.76 -12.50 1.91
C VAL A 16 14.19 -13.34 3.11
N LEU A 17 13.45 -14.41 3.44
CA LEU A 17 13.85 -15.30 4.52
C LEU A 17 15.18 -16.02 4.22
N SER A 18 15.33 -16.53 2.99
CA SER A 18 16.59 -17.14 2.56
C SER A 18 17.75 -16.16 2.55
N ALA A 19 17.55 -14.95 2.04
CA ALA A 19 18.57 -13.91 2.02
C ALA A 19 18.96 -13.45 3.44
N THR A 20 17.99 -13.44 4.37
CA THR A 20 18.26 -13.11 5.79
C THR A 20 19.12 -14.15 6.44
N THR A 21 18.78 -15.44 6.29
CA THR A 21 19.58 -16.53 6.89
C THR A 21 21.00 -16.61 6.34
N LEU A 22 21.20 -16.21 5.09
CA LEU A 22 22.51 -16.17 4.43
C LEU A 22 23.25 -14.84 4.62
N ASN A 23 22.70 -13.86 5.34
CA ASN A 23 23.21 -12.49 5.41
C ASN A 23 23.44 -11.84 4.03
N TYR A 24 22.59 -12.17 3.05
CA TYR A 24 22.73 -11.74 1.66
C TYR A 24 21.73 -10.64 1.28
N ILE A 25 21.14 -9.93 2.24
CA ILE A 25 20.28 -8.78 1.97
C ILE A 25 21.17 -7.56 1.63
N ASN A 26 21.39 -7.37 0.34
CA ASN A 26 22.25 -6.32 -0.21
C ASN A 26 21.66 -5.73 -1.51
N SER A 27 22.40 -4.82 -2.16
CA SER A 27 21.98 -4.21 -3.43
C SER A 27 21.80 -5.22 -4.57
N ASP A 28 22.56 -6.31 -4.58
CA ASP A 28 22.45 -7.32 -5.63
C ASP A 28 21.19 -8.16 -5.44
N TRP A 29 20.86 -8.55 -4.19
CA TRP A 29 19.58 -9.15 -3.88
C TRP A 29 18.42 -8.22 -4.26
N ALA A 30 18.51 -6.91 -3.97
CA ALA A 30 17.49 -5.94 -4.31
C ALA A 30 17.23 -5.88 -5.83
N LYS A 31 18.27 -5.92 -6.65
CA LYS A 31 18.14 -5.96 -8.12
C LYS A 31 17.38 -7.19 -8.60
N HIS A 32 17.67 -8.37 -8.05
CA HIS A 32 17.05 -9.62 -8.47
C HIS A 32 15.59 -9.73 -8.01
N ILE A 33 15.26 -9.28 -6.80
CA ILE A 33 13.91 -9.38 -6.28
C ILE A 33 12.96 -8.31 -6.83
N LYS A 34 13.49 -7.20 -7.31
CA LYS A 34 12.72 -6.06 -7.84
C LYS A 34 11.72 -6.47 -8.91
N ASP A 35 12.12 -7.30 -9.85
CA ASP A 35 11.25 -7.72 -10.95
C ASP A 35 10.07 -8.57 -10.45
N TRP A 36 10.30 -9.44 -9.48
CA TRP A 36 9.24 -10.24 -8.84
C TRP A 36 8.26 -9.36 -8.05
N ILE A 37 8.78 -8.33 -7.36
CA ILE A 37 7.96 -7.35 -6.67
C ILE A 37 7.10 -6.58 -7.67
N LEU A 38 7.68 -6.14 -8.78
CA LEU A 38 6.97 -5.39 -9.83
C LEU A 38 5.87 -6.23 -10.47
N ILE A 39 6.17 -7.48 -10.83
CA ILE A 39 5.19 -8.42 -11.39
C ILE A 39 4.03 -8.64 -10.42
N SER A 40 4.32 -8.92 -9.15
CA SER A 40 3.31 -9.11 -8.13
C SER A 40 2.46 -7.85 -7.93
N TRP A 41 3.08 -6.67 -7.94
CA TRP A 41 2.43 -5.38 -7.81
C TRP A 41 1.49 -5.10 -8.99
N ILE A 42 1.91 -5.40 -10.22
CA ILE A 42 1.08 -5.26 -11.43
C ILE A 42 -0.16 -6.14 -11.31
N PHE A 43 0.00 -7.41 -10.93
CA PHE A 43 -1.14 -8.33 -10.80
C PHE A 43 -2.09 -7.93 -9.67
N LEU A 44 -1.59 -7.44 -8.54
CA LEU A 44 -2.43 -6.88 -7.48
C LEU A 44 -3.19 -5.65 -7.95
N THR A 45 -2.51 -4.71 -8.60
CA THR A 45 -3.11 -3.48 -9.11
C THR A 45 -4.22 -3.79 -10.14
N LEU A 46 -3.92 -4.63 -11.12
CA LEU A 46 -4.91 -5.05 -12.11
C LEU A 46 -6.07 -5.83 -11.48
N GLY A 47 -5.78 -6.69 -10.51
CA GLY A 47 -6.79 -7.47 -9.80
C GLY A 47 -7.76 -6.59 -9.01
N ILE A 48 -7.25 -5.58 -8.31
CA ILE A 48 -8.05 -4.60 -7.56
C ILE A 48 -8.89 -3.75 -8.52
N LEU A 49 -8.28 -3.19 -9.57
CA LEU A 49 -8.98 -2.34 -10.54
C LEU A 49 -10.09 -3.11 -11.28
N LEU A 50 -9.80 -4.29 -11.78
CA LEU A 50 -10.79 -5.11 -12.48
C LEU A 50 -11.90 -5.60 -11.54
N GLY A 51 -11.55 -5.90 -10.28
CA GLY A 51 -12.52 -6.22 -9.23
C GLY A 51 -13.45 -5.06 -8.91
N SER A 52 -12.92 -3.84 -8.84
CA SER A 52 -13.72 -2.61 -8.62
C SER A 52 -14.67 -2.33 -9.80
N ILE A 53 -14.20 -2.51 -11.03
CA ILE A 53 -15.03 -2.37 -12.23
C ILE A 53 -16.15 -3.42 -12.23
N TRP A 54 -15.81 -4.67 -11.91
CA TRP A 54 -16.79 -5.74 -11.79
C TRP A 54 -17.85 -5.43 -10.74
N ALA A 55 -17.46 -4.99 -9.55
CA ALA A 55 -18.37 -4.63 -8.47
C ALA A 55 -19.32 -3.47 -8.88
N TYR A 56 -18.80 -2.49 -9.60
CA TYR A 56 -19.62 -1.39 -10.13
C TYR A 56 -20.74 -1.88 -11.06
N TYR A 57 -20.43 -2.79 -11.98
CA TYR A 57 -21.41 -3.28 -12.95
C TYR A 57 -22.36 -4.34 -12.37
N GLU A 58 -21.84 -5.28 -11.58
CA GLU A 58 -22.62 -6.44 -11.14
C GLU A 58 -23.41 -6.19 -9.85
N LEU A 59 -22.88 -5.39 -8.93
CA LEU A 59 -23.53 -5.14 -7.64
C LEU A 59 -24.43 -3.91 -7.65
N GLY A 60 -24.43 -3.14 -8.73
CA GLY A 60 -25.26 -1.94 -8.86
C GLY A 60 -24.89 -0.84 -7.86
N TRP A 61 -23.68 -0.85 -7.36
CA TRP A 61 -23.18 0.19 -6.46
C TRP A 61 -23.02 1.51 -7.22
N GLY A 62 -23.30 2.63 -6.56
CA GLY A 62 -23.20 3.97 -7.16
C GLY A 62 -21.77 4.48 -7.37
N GLY A 63 -20.75 3.66 -7.14
CA GLY A 63 -19.33 3.95 -7.30
C GLY A 63 -18.52 2.68 -7.47
N PHE A 64 -17.23 2.82 -7.73
CA PHE A 64 -16.34 1.68 -7.96
C PHE A 64 -15.61 1.20 -6.68
N TRP A 65 -15.73 1.91 -5.54
CA TRP A 65 -15.10 1.56 -4.27
C TRP A 65 -15.99 1.94 -3.09
N PHE A 66 -16.26 1.00 -2.20
CA PHE A 66 -17.17 1.17 -1.06
C PHE A 66 -16.57 0.81 0.29
N TRP A 67 -15.28 0.55 0.35
CA TRP A 67 -14.63 0.10 1.57
C TRP A 67 -15.23 -1.19 2.12
N ASP A 68 -15.73 -2.05 1.23
CA ASP A 68 -16.18 -3.38 1.63
C ASP A 68 -15.00 -4.16 2.25
N PRO A 69 -15.25 -4.99 3.29
CA PRO A 69 -14.16 -5.74 3.92
C PRO A 69 -13.30 -6.56 2.97
N VAL A 70 -13.86 -7.13 1.89
CA VAL A 70 -13.08 -7.90 0.89
C VAL A 70 -12.26 -6.97 -0.03
N GLU A 71 -12.79 -5.80 -0.39
CA GLU A 71 -12.01 -4.77 -1.07
C GLU A 71 -10.82 -4.32 -0.22
N ASN A 72 -11.09 -4.00 1.05
CA ASN A 72 -10.07 -3.59 2.02
C ASN A 72 -8.94 -4.61 2.16
N VAL A 73 -9.31 -5.88 2.26
CA VAL A 73 -8.38 -7.00 2.42
C VAL A 73 -7.45 -7.13 1.20
N SER A 74 -7.94 -6.86 0.00
CA SER A 74 -7.12 -6.86 -1.21
C SER A 74 -6.16 -5.66 -1.28
N LEU A 75 -6.57 -4.53 -0.71
CA LEU A 75 -5.81 -3.29 -0.72
C LEU A 75 -4.64 -3.29 0.27
N MET A 76 -4.77 -4.00 1.41
CA MET A 76 -3.72 -4.05 2.44
C MET A 76 -2.36 -4.57 1.91
N PRO A 77 -2.27 -5.74 1.25
CA PRO A 77 -1.00 -6.20 0.70
C PRO A 77 -0.48 -5.31 -0.42
N TRP A 78 -1.36 -4.60 -1.15
CA TRP A 78 -0.96 -3.62 -2.16
C TRP A 78 -0.23 -2.42 -1.55
N PHE A 79 -0.70 -1.88 -0.43
CA PHE A 79 0.00 -0.81 0.30
C PHE A 79 1.38 -1.28 0.78
N ALA A 80 1.46 -2.45 1.39
CA ALA A 80 2.73 -3.01 1.87
C ALA A 80 3.71 -3.25 0.70
N LEU A 81 3.22 -3.81 -0.41
CA LEU A 81 4.04 -4.10 -1.58
C LEU A 81 4.50 -2.83 -2.31
N THR A 82 3.66 -1.78 -2.37
CA THR A 82 4.05 -0.48 -2.91
C THR A 82 5.17 0.15 -2.08
N THR A 83 5.03 0.10 -0.75
CA THR A 83 6.08 0.57 0.18
C THR A 83 7.36 -0.24 0.02
N LEU A 84 7.24 -1.56 -0.12
CA LEU A 84 8.38 -2.45 -0.37
C LEU A 84 9.10 -2.10 -1.67
N LEU A 85 8.37 -1.89 -2.76
CA LEU A 85 8.96 -1.49 -4.06
C LEU A 85 9.81 -0.24 -3.92
N HIS A 86 9.33 0.77 -3.21
CA HIS A 86 10.07 1.99 -2.93
C HIS A 86 11.33 1.74 -2.07
N CYS A 87 11.24 0.90 -1.05
CA CYS A 87 12.40 0.52 -0.23
C CYS A 87 13.46 -0.19 -1.06
N ILE A 88 13.06 -1.10 -1.96
CA ILE A 88 13.98 -1.83 -2.83
C ILE A 88 14.70 -0.89 -3.81
N LEU A 89 14.02 0.11 -4.36
CA LEU A 89 14.64 1.12 -5.23
C LEU A 89 15.72 1.93 -4.51
N VAL A 90 15.49 2.30 -3.25
CA VAL A 90 16.49 2.98 -2.42
C VAL A 90 17.63 2.02 -2.05
N MET A 91 17.32 0.79 -1.66
CA MET A 91 18.28 -0.22 -1.26
C MET A 91 19.23 -0.62 -2.41
N GLU A 92 18.72 -0.70 -3.65
CA GLU A 92 19.52 -0.96 -4.84
C GLU A 92 20.64 0.09 -5.00
N ARG A 93 20.36 1.36 -4.65
CA ARG A 93 21.30 2.48 -4.86
C ARG A 93 22.14 2.84 -3.63
N LYS A 94 21.53 2.78 -2.44
CA LYS A 94 22.13 3.35 -1.21
C LYS A 94 22.46 2.32 -0.14
N LYS A 95 22.06 1.05 -0.31
CA LYS A 95 22.28 -0.05 0.65
C LYS A 95 21.72 0.21 2.05
N ILE A 96 20.64 0.94 2.14
CA ILE A 96 19.89 1.29 3.36
C ILE A 96 18.46 0.76 3.23
N LEU A 97 17.66 0.84 4.31
CA LEU A 97 16.29 0.34 4.42
C LEU A 97 16.17 -1.20 4.33
N THR A 98 17.23 -1.93 4.69
CA THR A 98 17.22 -3.40 4.69
C THR A 98 16.16 -3.95 5.65
N SER A 99 16.07 -3.40 6.87
CA SER A 99 15.06 -3.80 7.86
C SER A 99 13.63 -3.52 7.36
N TRP A 100 13.41 -2.39 6.69
CA TRP A 100 12.12 -2.08 6.06
C TRP A 100 11.78 -3.10 4.97
N ALA A 101 12.73 -3.41 4.10
CA ALA A 101 12.53 -4.39 3.03
C ALA A 101 12.15 -5.77 3.57
N MET A 102 12.80 -6.21 4.66
CA MET A 102 12.50 -7.48 5.32
C MET A 102 11.09 -7.49 5.91
N ILE A 103 10.78 -6.51 6.75
CA ILE A 103 9.49 -6.42 7.46
C ILE A 103 8.34 -6.33 6.44
N LEU A 104 8.48 -5.50 5.41
CA LEU A 104 7.45 -5.32 4.39
C LEU A 104 7.26 -6.55 3.50
N SER A 105 8.34 -7.29 3.19
CA SER A 105 8.23 -8.57 2.46
C SER A 105 7.42 -9.59 3.25
N ILE A 106 7.70 -9.71 4.55
CA ILE A 106 6.96 -10.60 5.46
C ILE A 106 5.50 -10.11 5.59
N ALA A 107 5.31 -8.82 5.82
CA ALA A 107 3.99 -8.22 5.97
C ALA A 107 3.12 -8.38 4.72
N THR A 108 3.68 -8.17 3.52
CA THR A 108 2.93 -8.32 2.26
C THR A 108 2.34 -9.72 2.11
N PHE A 109 3.15 -10.75 2.35
CA PHE A 109 2.67 -12.13 2.27
C PHE A 109 1.70 -12.47 3.41
N ALA A 110 2.01 -12.06 4.64
CA ALA A 110 1.12 -12.25 5.78
C ALA A 110 -0.25 -11.60 5.58
N LEU A 111 -0.30 -10.38 5.02
CA LEU A 111 -1.55 -9.70 4.68
C LEU A 111 -2.32 -10.39 3.55
N SER A 112 -1.62 -10.91 2.52
CA SER A 112 -2.25 -11.70 1.45
C SER A 112 -2.89 -12.99 2.00
N MET A 113 -2.20 -13.68 2.90
CA MET A 113 -2.72 -14.88 3.57
C MET A 113 -3.85 -14.56 4.56
N SER A 114 -3.73 -13.45 5.32
CA SER A 114 -4.80 -12.94 6.18
C SER A 114 -6.06 -12.64 5.38
N GLY A 115 -5.90 -12.05 4.20
CA GLY A 115 -6.98 -11.81 3.27
C GLY A 115 -7.69 -13.09 2.84
N THR A 116 -6.93 -14.09 2.44
CA THR A 116 -7.47 -15.40 2.07
C THR A 116 -8.20 -16.07 3.24
N PHE A 117 -7.64 -15.97 4.45
CA PHE A 117 -8.29 -16.44 5.68
C PHE A 117 -9.62 -15.74 5.93
N LEU A 118 -9.64 -14.40 5.92
CA LEU A 118 -10.84 -13.63 6.22
C LEU A 118 -11.98 -13.92 5.26
N VAL A 119 -11.69 -14.07 3.97
CA VAL A 119 -12.69 -14.40 2.94
C VAL A 119 -13.22 -15.84 3.11
N ARG A 120 -12.34 -16.80 3.47
CA ARG A 120 -12.71 -18.22 3.61
C ARG A 120 -13.35 -18.57 4.92
N SER A 121 -13.00 -17.90 6.00
CA SER A 121 -13.50 -18.20 7.34
C SER A 121 -15.00 -17.96 7.52
N GLY A 122 -15.62 -17.14 6.65
CA GLY A 122 -17.01 -16.72 6.80
C GLY A 122 -17.24 -15.70 7.92
N ILE A 123 -16.17 -15.16 8.50
CA ILE A 123 -16.24 -14.17 9.59
C ILE A 123 -16.67 -12.80 9.03
N LEU A 124 -16.31 -12.49 7.78
CA LEU A 124 -16.65 -11.21 7.17
C LEU A 124 -18.09 -11.18 6.66
N ASN A 125 -18.83 -10.15 7.06
CA ASN A 125 -20.09 -9.79 6.44
C ASN A 125 -19.81 -8.97 5.18
N SER A 126 -19.68 -9.63 4.05
CA SER A 126 -19.42 -9.01 2.75
C SER A 126 -20.26 -9.69 1.66
N VAL A 127 -20.71 -8.93 0.70
CA VAL A 127 -21.40 -9.43 -0.50
C VAL A 127 -20.46 -10.26 -1.40
N HIS A 128 -19.15 -10.19 -1.19
CA HIS A 128 -18.15 -10.93 -1.93
C HIS A 128 -17.77 -12.29 -1.27
N THR A 129 -18.38 -12.65 -0.16
CA THR A 129 -18.09 -13.93 0.53
C THR A 129 -18.98 -15.06 0.00
N PHE A 130 -18.59 -15.64 -1.14
CA PHE A 130 -19.40 -16.66 -1.82
C PHE A 130 -19.17 -18.11 -1.36
N ALA A 131 -18.08 -18.38 -0.65
CA ALA A 131 -17.69 -19.76 -0.32
C ALA A 131 -17.08 -19.81 1.07
N ASN A 132 -17.93 -19.84 2.07
CA ASN A 132 -17.50 -20.01 3.45
C ASN A 132 -17.10 -21.47 3.73
N ASP A 133 -15.90 -21.65 4.23
CA ASP A 133 -15.35 -22.95 4.63
C ASP A 133 -14.52 -22.76 5.91
N PRO A 134 -15.15 -22.83 7.08
CA PRO A 134 -14.49 -22.56 8.35
C PRO A 134 -13.32 -23.51 8.65
N GLU A 135 -13.39 -24.77 8.21
CA GLU A 135 -12.31 -25.74 8.46
C GLU A 135 -11.05 -25.36 7.68
N ARG A 136 -11.19 -25.01 6.40
CA ARG A 136 -10.07 -24.50 5.61
C ARG A 136 -9.61 -23.15 6.12
N GLY A 137 -10.52 -22.29 6.60
CA GLY A 137 -10.19 -21.04 7.26
C GLY A 137 -9.28 -21.26 8.46
N LEU A 138 -9.61 -22.20 9.34
CA LEU A 138 -8.78 -22.53 10.51
C LEU A 138 -7.39 -23.05 10.11
N PHE A 139 -7.31 -23.91 9.07
CA PHE A 139 -6.03 -24.38 8.56
C PHE A 139 -5.15 -23.21 8.08
N ILE A 140 -5.72 -22.28 7.29
CA ILE A 140 -5.00 -21.11 6.80
C ILE A 140 -4.52 -20.22 7.96
N LEU A 141 -5.33 -20.07 9.01
CA LEU A 141 -4.98 -19.30 10.20
C LEU A 141 -3.79 -19.90 10.94
N ILE A 142 -3.81 -21.21 11.21
CA ILE A 142 -2.70 -21.92 11.86
C ILE A 142 -1.42 -21.80 11.02
N PHE A 143 -1.53 -21.99 9.72
CA PHE A 143 -0.43 -21.86 8.78
C PHE A 143 0.15 -20.42 8.81
N LEU A 144 -0.70 -19.40 8.78
CA LEU A 144 -0.31 -18.01 8.87
C LEU A 144 0.44 -17.70 10.18
N PHE A 145 -0.08 -18.13 11.33
CA PHE A 145 0.61 -17.95 12.61
C PHE A 145 1.98 -18.64 12.64
N THR A 146 2.06 -19.85 12.11
CA THR A 146 3.33 -20.58 12.01
C THR A 146 4.36 -19.83 11.16
N LEU A 147 3.93 -19.32 10.00
CA LEU A 147 4.80 -18.54 9.13
C LEU A 147 5.25 -17.23 9.74
N ILE A 148 4.35 -16.50 10.40
CA ILE A 148 4.69 -15.24 11.08
C ILE A 148 5.69 -15.52 12.20
N PHE A 149 5.44 -16.54 13.03
CA PHE A 149 6.34 -16.92 14.12
C PHE A 149 7.73 -17.30 13.61
N LEU A 150 7.81 -18.14 12.57
CA LEU A 150 9.07 -18.50 11.95
C LEU A 150 9.80 -17.29 11.37
N SER A 151 9.07 -16.39 10.74
CA SER A 151 9.64 -15.17 10.14
C SER A 151 10.21 -14.22 11.21
N ILE A 152 9.49 -14.02 12.31
CA ILE A 152 9.97 -13.21 13.44
C ILE A 152 11.19 -13.87 14.06
N PHE A 153 11.19 -15.19 14.23
CA PHE A 153 12.34 -15.95 14.72
C PHE A 153 13.57 -15.71 13.82
N ILE A 154 13.43 -15.89 12.51
CA ILE A 154 14.52 -15.65 11.55
C ILE A 154 14.98 -14.19 11.62
N PHE A 155 14.05 -13.24 11.70
CA PHE A 155 14.41 -11.83 11.80
C PHE A 155 15.24 -11.54 13.05
N ILE A 156 14.82 -12.01 14.22
CA ILE A 156 15.51 -11.72 15.48
C ILE A 156 16.90 -12.38 15.53
N PHE A 157 17.02 -13.62 15.08
CA PHE A 157 18.26 -14.38 15.24
C PHE A 157 19.28 -14.20 14.11
N PHE A 158 18.84 -13.87 12.90
CA PHE A 158 19.71 -13.80 11.73
C PHE A 158 19.91 -12.38 11.19
N HIS A 159 19.04 -11.42 11.53
CA HIS A 159 19.25 -10.05 11.08
C HIS A 159 20.33 -9.34 11.90
N SER A 160 21.41 -8.97 11.26
CA SER A 160 22.58 -8.39 11.96
C SER A 160 22.43 -6.92 12.36
N GLY A 161 21.39 -6.22 11.94
CA GLY A 161 21.08 -4.81 12.31
C GLY A 161 22.18 -3.77 11.96
N LYS A 162 23.25 -4.18 11.28
CA LYS A 162 24.39 -3.33 10.94
C LYS A 162 24.12 -2.48 9.69
N GLU A 163 23.04 -1.73 9.69
CA GLU A 163 22.90 -0.68 8.69
C GLU A 163 23.89 0.44 9.02
N LYS A 164 24.87 0.67 8.16
CA LYS A 164 25.65 1.91 8.22
C LYS A 164 24.73 3.03 7.77
N ILE A 165 24.14 3.73 8.73
CA ILE A 165 23.39 4.94 8.46
C ILE A 165 24.42 5.99 8.06
N GLU A 166 24.67 6.14 6.78
CA GLU A 166 25.31 7.35 6.27
C GLU A 166 24.29 8.48 6.42
N ASN A 167 24.41 9.26 7.50
CA ASN A 167 23.49 10.31 7.96
C ASN A 167 23.42 11.56 7.06
N ASN A 168 23.59 11.43 5.76
CA ASN A 168 23.58 12.56 4.83
C ASN A 168 22.29 12.64 3.99
N PHE A 169 21.14 12.47 4.63
CA PHE A 169 19.86 12.76 3.97
C PHE A 169 19.56 14.25 4.08
N PHE A 170 19.50 14.93 2.94
CA PHE A 170 18.93 16.25 2.88
C PHE A 170 17.41 16.14 2.81
N TRP A 171 16.70 17.03 3.52
CA TRP A 171 15.23 17.09 3.51
C TRP A 171 14.65 17.12 2.11
N LEU A 172 15.32 17.81 1.18
CA LEU A 172 14.94 17.91 -0.21
C LEU A 172 15.76 16.92 -1.05
N SER A 173 15.40 15.65 -0.96
CA SER A 173 16.03 14.57 -1.71
C SER A 173 15.01 13.51 -2.09
N LYS A 174 15.32 12.72 -3.11
CA LYS A 174 14.47 11.60 -3.54
C LYS A 174 14.31 10.57 -2.45
N GLU A 175 15.35 10.30 -1.67
CA GLU A 175 15.33 9.38 -0.53
C GLU A 175 14.31 9.81 0.52
N THR A 176 14.34 11.08 0.92
CA THR A 176 13.38 11.62 1.89
C THR A 176 11.95 11.57 1.36
N SER A 177 11.74 11.88 0.08
CA SER A 177 10.43 11.77 -0.54
C SER A 177 9.89 10.33 -0.52
N ILE A 178 10.74 9.34 -0.77
CA ILE A 178 10.38 7.93 -0.68
C ILE A 178 10.01 7.54 0.77
N LEU A 179 10.75 8.02 1.77
CA LEU A 179 10.42 7.77 3.16
C LEU A 179 9.08 8.41 3.55
N ILE A 180 8.81 9.64 3.11
CA ILE A 180 7.52 10.30 3.33
C ILE A 180 6.39 9.48 2.70
N ASN A 181 6.57 9.03 1.46
CA ASN A 181 5.60 8.16 0.80
C ASN A 181 5.37 6.86 1.59
N ASN A 182 6.42 6.23 2.11
CA ASN A 182 6.30 5.03 2.93
C ASN A 182 5.46 5.27 4.19
N TRP A 183 5.64 6.41 4.86
CA TRP A 183 4.84 6.78 6.02
C TRP A 183 3.35 6.96 5.68
N PHE A 184 3.03 7.61 4.56
CA PHE A 184 1.64 7.73 4.11
C PHE A 184 1.02 6.36 3.79
N MET A 185 1.75 5.50 3.07
CA MET A 185 1.28 4.15 2.74
C MET A 185 1.03 3.31 3.99
N MET A 186 1.92 3.37 4.99
CA MET A 186 1.75 2.65 6.25
C MET A 186 0.61 3.22 7.09
N TYR A 187 0.38 4.54 7.04
CA TYR A 187 -0.78 5.16 7.66
C TYR A 187 -2.09 4.65 7.01
N PHE A 188 -2.19 4.67 5.68
CA PHE A 188 -3.37 4.16 4.98
C PHE A 188 -3.60 2.67 5.26
N LEU A 189 -2.54 1.88 5.23
CA LEU A 189 -2.60 0.47 5.63
C LEU A 189 -3.16 0.30 7.05
N SER A 190 -2.68 1.09 8.00
CA SER A 190 -3.13 1.01 9.41
C SER A 190 -4.60 1.38 9.56
N VAL A 191 -5.06 2.44 8.88
CA VAL A 191 -6.48 2.84 8.88
C VAL A 191 -7.37 1.72 8.32
N VAL A 192 -6.96 1.15 7.17
CA VAL A 192 -7.73 0.08 6.52
C VAL A 192 -7.72 -1.20 7.36
N LEU A 193 -6.58 -1.58 7.92
CA LEU A 193 -6.44 -2.75 8.79
C LEU A 193 -7.31 -2.64 10.05
N ILE A 194 -7.20 -1.51 10.76
CA ILE A 194 -7.97 -1.28 11.98
C ILE A 194 -9.46 -1.25 11.66
N GLY A 195 -9.89 -0.50 10.65
CA GLY A 195 -11.30 -0.40 10.28
C GLY A 195 -11.92 -1.72 9.82
N THR A 196 -11.11 -2.65 9.28
CA THR A 196 -11.57 -3.97 8.84
C THR A 196 -11.59 -4.99 9.98
N ILE A 197 -10.58 -4.98 10.85
CA ILE A 197 -10.46 -5.98 11.93
C ILE A 197 -11.28 -5.57 13.18
N TYR A 198 -11.41 -4.28 13.46
CA TYR A 198 -12.11 -3.80 14.65
C TYR A 198 -13.54 -4.33 14.81
N PRO A 199 -14.39 -4.36 13.75
CA PRO A 199 -15.73 -4.94 13.85
C PRO A 199 -15.71 -6.42 14.27
N ILE A 200 -14.81 -7.21 13.70
CA ILE A 200 -14.65 -8.63 14.00
C ILE A 200 -14.26 -8.82 15.47
N PHE A 201 -13.28 -8.05 15.92
CA PHE A 201 -12.80 -8.10 17.30
C PHE A 201 -13.91 -7.73 18.30
N LEU A 202 -14.71 -6.71 18.01
CA LEU A 202 -15.81 -6.28 18.85
C LEU A 202 -16.92 -7.33 18.89
N GLU A 203 -17.26 -7.94 17.75
CA GLU A 203 -18.28 -9.01 17.69
C GLU A 203 -17.88 -10.21 18.56
N VAL A 204 -16.61 -10.61 18.53
CA VAL A 204 -16.10 -11.73 19.34
C VAL A 204 -16.18 -11.44 20.84
N ILE A 205 -15.92 -10.19 21.26
CA ILE A 205 -15.91 -9.85 22.71
C ILE A 205 -17.29 -9.53 23.24
N THR A 206 -18.10 -8.78 22.48
CA THR A 206 -19.35 -8.22 22.98
C THR A 206 -20.60 -8.91 22.43
N GLY A 207 -20.47 -9.75 21.41
CA GLY A 207 -21.59 -10.31 20.65
C GLY A 207 -22.32 -9.29 19.75
N ASN A 208 -21.94 -8.02 19.78
CA ASN A 208 -22.59 -6.96 19.00
C ASN A 208 -21.99 -6.86 17.62
N LYS A 209 -22.84 -6.93 16.59
CA LYS A 209 -22.43 -6.71 15.21
C LYS A 209 -22.42 -5.23 14.87
N ILE A 210 -21.27 -4.71 14.51
CA ILE A 210 -21.11 -3.38 13.97
C ILE A 210 -20.50 -3.45 12.55
N SER A 211 -20.77 -2.44 11.75
CA SER A 211 -20.12 -2.27 10.45
C SER A 211 -19.38 -0.94 10.40
N VAL A 212 -18.18 -0.96 9.83
CA VAL A 212 -17.39 0.24 9.56
C VAL A 212 -17.46 0.50 8.06
N GLY A 213 -18.06 1.62 7.67
CA GLY A 213 -18.32 1.96 6.28
C GLY A 213 -17.55 3.20 5.79
N PRO A 214 -17.88 3.68 4.57
CA PRO A 214 -17.22 4.79 3.90
C PRO A 214 -16.99 6.05 4.74
N PRO A 215 -17.91 6.49 5.62
CA PRO A 215 -17.70 7.70 6.42
C PRO A 215 -16.45 7.64 7.30
N PHE A 216 -16.13 6.47 7.87
CA PHE A 216 -14.95 6.27 8.69
C PHE A 216 -13.67 6.41 7.85
N TYR A 217 -13.57 5.65 6.76
CA TYR A 217 -12.38 5.65 5.92
C TYR A 217 -12.17 7.01 5.24
N ASN A 218 -13.22 7.60 4.70
CA ASN A 218 -13.14 8.89 4.03
C ASN A 218 -12.68 9.99 5.00
N LYS A 219 -13.19 10.02 6.24
CA LYS A 219 -12.77 11.00 7.24
C LYS A 219 -11.29 10.90 7.62
N LEU A 220 -10.73 9.69 7.64
CA LEU A 220 -9.34 9.45 8.02
C LEU A 220 -8.38 9.52 6.82
N ILE A 221 -8.78 9.08 5.65
CA ILE A 221 -7.90 8.98 4.48
C ILE A 221 -7.84 10.29 3.68
N LEU A 222 -8.99 10.93 3.39
CA LEU A 222 -9.02 12.09 2.50
C LEU A 222 -8.13 13.27 2.94
N PRO A 223 -8.04 13.65 4.22
CA PRO A 223 -7.17 14.74 4.62
C PRO A 223 -5.68 14.47 4.35
N PHE A 224 -5.28 13.20 4.43
CA PHE A 224 -3.90 12.77 4.19
C PHE A 224 -3.62 12.40 2.73
N LEU A 225 -4.68 12.12 1.95
CA LEU A 225 -4.55 11.83 0.52
C LEU A 225 -4.06 13.06 -0.26
N ILE A 226 -4.50 14.26 0.10
CA ILE A 226 -4.09 15.51 -0.57
C ILE A 226 -2.57 15.74 -0.46
N PRO A 227 -1.98 15.83 0.75
CA PRO A 227 -0.53 16.00 0.89
C PRO A 227 0.26 14.81 0.31
N PHE A 228 -0.30 13.61 0.34
CA PHE A 228 0.29 12.44 -0.28
C PHE A 228 0.38 12.58 -1.81
N LEU A 229 -0.68 12.97 -2.50
CA LEU A 229 -0.68 13.19 -3.95
C LEU A 229 0.31 14.29 -4.36
N ILE A 230 0.39 15.36 -3.57
CA ILE A 230 1.38 16.43 -3.79
C ILE A 230 2.81 15.90 -3.61
N ALA A 231 3.06 15.10 -2.57
CA ALA A 231 4.37 14.49 -2.36
C ALA A 231 4.74 13.52 -3.50
N MET A 232 3.77 12.75 -4.00
CA MET A 232 3.96 11.88 -5.18
C MET A 232 4.25 12.67 -6.46
N ALA A 233 3.65 13.85 -6.64
CA ALA A 233 3.92 14.71 -7.80
C ALA A 233 5.35 15.31 -7.76
N ILE A 234 5.84 15.64 -6.57
CA ILE A 234 7.16 16.26 -6.37
C ILE A 234 8.28 15.20 -6.36
N GLY A 235 8.07 14.07 -5.69
CA GLY A 235 9.10 13.07 -5.39
C GLY A 235 9.90 12.56 -6.57
N PRO A 236 9.30 12.11 -7.67
CA PRO A 236 10.00 11.61 -8.86
C PRO A 236 10.96 12.63 -9.47
N ASN A 237 10.62 13.91 -9.34
CA ASN A 237 11.37 15.03 -9.90
C ASN A 237 12.57 15.48 -9.04
N LEU A 238 12.70 14.96 -7.82
CA LEU A 238 13.84 15.24 -6.94
C LEU A 238 15.07 14.45 -7.37
N ASN A 239 16.24 15.04 -7.11
CA ASN A 239 17.52 14.37 -7.31
C ASN A 239 17.86 13.51 -6.08
N TRP A 240 18.69 12.49 -6.30
CA TRP A 240 19.30 11.73 -5.22
C TRP A 240 20.26 12.62 -4.43
N VAL A 241 20.32 12.44 -3.13
CA VAL A 241 21.13 13.14 -2.14
C VAL A 241 20.62 14.56 -1.87
N LYS A 242 20.56 15.45 -2.86
CA LYS A 242 20.15 16.85 -2.70
C LYS A 242 19.50 17.38 -3.98
N SER A 243 18.43 18.14 -3.81
CA SER A 243 17.76 18.89 -4.88
C SER A 243 17.70 20.37 -4.57
N ASP A 244 17.77 21.22 -5.62
CA ASP A 244 17.51 22.64 -5.53
C ASP A 244 16.15 22.98 -6.16
N PHE A 245 15.31 23.73 -5.44
CA PHE A 245 13.97 24.10 -5.91
C PHE A 245 13.99 25.04 -7.12
N LYS A 246 15.06 25.81 -7.27
CA LYS A 246 15.17 26.81 -8.37
C LYS A 246 15.04 26.17 -9.75
N ASP A 247 15.53 24.94 -9.91
CA ASP A 247 15.48 24.21 -11.19
C ASP A 247 14.12 23.59 -11.49
N LYS A 248 13.14 23.78 -10.60
CA LYS A 248 11.82 23.12 -10.65
C LYS A 248 10.67 24.08 -10.90
N PHE A 249 10.96 25.27 -11.48
CA PHE A 249 9.95 26.30 -11.75
C PHE A 249 8.77 25.82 -12.60
N TYR A 250 9.01 24.86 -13.52
CA TYR A 250 7.95 24.23 -14.31
C TYR A 250 6.87 23.52 -13.46
N MET A 251 7.21 23.03 -12.29
CA MET A 251 6.25 22.41 -11.38
C MET A 251 5.20 23.41 -10.90
N THR A 252 5.59 24.65 -10.71
CA THR A 252 4.65 25.74 -10.36
C THR A 252 3.66 25.98 -11.48
N ILE A 253 4.13 25.93 -12.73
CA ILE A 253 3.28 26.07 -13.92
C ILE A 253 2.28 24.92 -13.98
N PHE A 254 2.73 23.66 -13.79
CA PHE A 254 1.85 22.50 -13.77
C PHE A 254 0.80 22.58 -12.65
N LEU A 255 1.16 23.08 -11.47
CA LEU A 255 0.23 23.28 -10.38
C LEU A 255 -0.86 24.31 -10.74
N ILE A 256 -0.47 25.43 -11.34
CA ILE A 256 -1.42 26.48 -11.77
C ILE A 256 -2.36 25.95 -12.86
N ILE A 257 -1.85 25.24 -13.86
CA ILE A 257 -2.67 24.63 -14.92
C ILE A 257 -3.64 23.62 -14.32
N SER A 258 -3.16 22.76 -13.42
CA SER A 258 -3.99 21.74 -12.72
C SER A 258 -5.13 22.40 -11.94
N PHE A 259 -4.83 23.50 -11.24
CA PHE A 259 -5.83 24.25 -10.47
C PHE A 259 -6.89 24.88 -11.38
N LEU A 260 -6.49 25.54 -12.46
CA LEU A 260 -7.43 26.18 -13.40
C LEU A 260 -8.35 25.14 -14.06
N LEU A 261 -7.79 24.02 -14.53
CA LEU A 261 -8.57 22.93 -15.12
C LEU A 261 -9.57 22.34 -14.10
N SER A 262 -9.11 22.08 -12.88
CA SER A 262 -9.96 21.53 -11.81
C SER A 262 -11.09 22.48 -11.46
N ALA A 263 -10.82 23.76 -11.33
CA ALA A 263 -11.83 24.78 -10.98
C ALA A 263 -12.92 24.88 -12.08
N VAL A 264 -12.53 24.79 -13.35
CA VAL A 264 -13.50 24.79 -14.47
C VAL A 264 -14.36 23.55 -14.45
N ILE A 265 -13.77 22.37 -14.27
CA ILE A 265 -14.49 21.09 -14.25
C ILE A 265 -15.45 21.04 -13.05
N ILE A 266 -14.99 21.30 -11.85
CA ILE A 266 -15.80 21.18 -10.64
C ILE A 266 -16.94 22.18 -10.61
N LYS A 267 -16.76 23.37 -11.17
CA LYS A 267 -17.82 24.39 -11.28
C LYS A 267 -19.03 23.88 -12.06
N GLN A 268 -18.86 22.95 -13.01
CA GLN A 268 -19.96 22.40 -13.81
C GLN A 268 -20.79 21.36 -13.05
N PHE A 269 -20.28 20.76 -11.97
CA PHE A 269 -20.92 19.65 -11.27
C PHE A 269 -21.63 20.04 -9.96
N ASP A 270 -21.58 21.33 -9.56
CA ASP A 270 -22.26 21.91 -8.36
C ASP A 270 -22.05 21.12 -7.05
N ILE A 271 -20.85 20.55 -6.88
CA ILE A 271 -20.46 19.73 -5.73
C ILE A 271 -19.58 20.60 -4.79
N ASN A 272 -19.39 20.21 -3.54
CA ASN A 272 -18.51 20.85 -2.56
C ASN A 272 -17.22 21.40 -3.19
N PHE A 273 -17.33 22.62 -3.74
CA PHE A 273 -16.36 23.21 -4.67
C PHE A 273 -14.94 23.20 -4.14
N LEU A 274 -14.74 23.57 -2.88
CA LEU A 274 -13.39 23.75 -2.33
C LEU A 274 -12.63 22.42 -2.20
N ILE A 275 -13.21 21.42 -1.55
CA ILE A 275 -12.55 20.14 -1.28
C ILE A 275 -12.31 19.36 -2.59
N ASN A 276 -13.31 19.32 -3.44
CA ASN A 276 -13.21 18.60 -4.70
C ASN A 276 -12.22 19.27 -5.66
N THR A 277 -12.18 20.61 -5.70
CA THR A 277 -11.17 21.31 -6.50
C THR A 277 -9.74 21.00 -6.01
N ILE A 278 -9.49 20.96 -4.71
CA ILE A 278 -8.16 20.62 -4.18
C ILE A 278 -7.79 19.18 -4.50
N LEU A 279 -8.71 18.21 -4.35
CA LEU A 279 -8.46 16.81 -4.67
C LEU A 279 -8.15 16.60 -6.16
N VAL A 280 -8.98 17.15 -7.03
CA VAL A 280 -8.79 17.03 -8.48
C VAL A 280 -7.54 17.77 -8.95
N THR A 281 -7.23 18.93 -8.33
CA THR A 281 -5.95 19.65 -8.58
C THR A 281 -4.76 18.78 -8.24
N SER A 282 -4.77 18.13 -7.07
CA SER A 282 -3.65 17.26 -6.67
C SER A 282 -3.48 16.07 -7.62
N ALA A 283 -4.57 15.48 -8.11
CA ALA A 283 -4.54 14.40 -9.08
C ALA A 283 -4.01 14.85 -10.45
N PHE A 284 -4.47 15.98 -10.98
CA PHE A 284 -3.95 16.55 -12.22
C PHE A 284 -2.49 16.98 -12.09
N PHE A 285 -2.11 17.57 -10.95
CA PHE A 285 -0.72 17.94 -10.69
C PHE A 285 0.18 16.71 -10.68
N LEU A 286 -0.25 15.60 -10.06
CA LEU A 286 0.47 14.33 -10.13
C LEU A 286 0.62 13.87 -11.58
N PHE A 287 -0.45 13.88 -12.36
CA PHE A 287 -0.42 13.45 -13.75
C PHE A 287 0.54 14.28 -14.58
N PHE A 288 0.45 15.61 -14.56
CA PHE A 288 1.31 16.49 -15.36
C PHE A 288 2.77 16.53 -14.89
N SER A 289 3.03 16.28 -13.60
CA SER A 289 4.40 16.30 -13.08
C SER A 289 5.17 15.00 -13.36
N THR A 290 4.47 13.90 -13.67
CA THR A 290 5.06 12.58 -13.92
C THR A 290 5.05 12.18 -15.39
N SER A 291 4.29 12.89 -16.23
CA SER A 291 4.28 12.72 -17.69
C SER A 291 5.42 13.49 -18.34
#